data_641c326088e3a244eae6c5c431deb9b7
#
_entry.id   641c326088e3a244eae6c5c431deb9b7
#
_cell.length_a   1.000
_cell.length_b   1.000
_cell.length_c   1.000
_cell.angle_alpha   90.00
_cell.angle_beta   90.00
_cell.angle_gamma   90.00
#
_symmetry.space_group_name_H-M   'P 1'
#
loop_
_entity.id
_entity.type
_entity.pdbx_description
1 polymer ?
#
loop_
_entity_poly.entity_id
_entity_poly.type
_entity_poly.pdbx_seq_one_letter_code
_entity_poly.pdbx_strand_id
1 'polypeptide(L)'
;MMVEIPSIGVSSHVLAVGMTAAHAMYAPEGGPNSPNWGDTFWYRGSSLPGVPGTATIAGHIDDAYGRYAVFGRLSSLVPGNQIIVHYPRSGLTVTFKVTATHAYTLAQSTTLPVLDLIYGYGPPHGRGPTPSKDGRAHLSLVTCAGTWNSNLSTHNERLVVSAVRIS
;
A
#
# COMPACT_ATOMS: atom_id res chain seq x y z
N MET A 1 5.46 -7.55 -11.45
CA MET A 1 6.08 -7.18 -10.17
C MET A 1 5.46 -8.07 -9.09
N MET A 2 6.25 -8.44 -8.09
CA MET A 2 5.77 -9.21 -6.93
C MET A 2 6.26 -8.52 -5.66
N VAL A 3 5.51 -8.64 -4.57
CA VAL A 3 5.89 -8.17 -3.24
C VAL A 3 5.95 -9.35 -2.28
N GLU A 4 7.02 -9.40 -1.49
CA GLU A 4 7.18 -10.36 -0.41
C GLU A 4 7.37 -9.63 0.93
N ILE A 5 6.74 -10.14 1.98
CA ILE A 5 6.87 -9.64 3.35
C ILE A 5 7.03 -10.86 4.26
N PRO A 6 8.27 -11.35 4.43
CA PRO A 6 8.52 -12.65 5.10
C PRO A 6 7.96 -12.73 6.52
N SER A 7 8.03 -11.62 7.29
CA SER A 7 7.60 -11.58 8.69
C SER A 7 6.10 -11.85 8.90
N ILE A 8 5.28 -11.68 7.86
CA ILE A 8 3.82 -11.94 7.89
C ILE A 8 3.36 -12.96 6.84
N GLY A 9 4.32 -13.59 6.13
CA GLY A 9 4.05 -14.65 5.15
C GLY A 9 3.36 -14.18 3.87
N VAL A 10 3.52 -12.92 3.46
CA VAL A 10 2.97 -12.39 2.22
C VAL A 10 3.92 -12.69 1.06
N SER A 11 3.38 -13.26 -0.02
CA SER A 11 3.99 -13.34 -1.35
C SER A 11 2.87 -13.13 -2.36
N SER A 12 2.88 -12.01 -3.07
CA SER A 12 1.74 -11.54 -3.86
C SER A 12 2.16 -10.92 -5.18
N HIS A 13 1.33 -11.11 -6.20
CA HIS A 13 1.41 -10.36 -7.43
C HIS A 13 0.99 -8.91 -7.20
N VAL A 14 1.67 -7.98 -7.87
CA VAL A 14 1.36 -6.55 -7.81
C VAL A 14 0.76 -6.11 -9.14
N LEU A 15 -0.52 -5.77 -9.12
CA LEU A 15 -1.25 -5.24 -10.27
C LEU A 15 -1.14 -3.71 -10.31
N ALA A 16 -0.93 -3.15 -11.49
CA ALA A 16 -0.87 -1.70 -11.66
C ALA A 16 -2.29 -1.12 -11.81
N VAL A 17 -2.68 -0.23 -10.90
CA VAL A 17 -4.02 0.37 -10.85
C VAL A 17 -3.99 1.89 -10.96
N GLY A 18 -5.14 2.48 -11.31
CA GLY A 18 -5.36 3.91 -11.33
C GLY A 18 -6.20 4.40 -10.15
N MET A 19 -6.79 5.59 -10.31
CA MET A 19 -7.82 6.14 -9.42
C MET A 19 -9.22 5.84 -9.96
N THR A 20 -10.18 5.74 -9.07
CA THR A 20 -11.61 5.75 -9.38
C THR A 20 -12.10 7.17 -9.69
N ALA A 21 -13.33 7.30 -10.19
CA ALA A 21 -13.98 8.59 -10.37
C ALA A 21 -14.17 9.36 -9.04
N ALA A 22 -14.19 8.66 -7.91
CA ALA A 22 -14.27 9.23 -6.57
C ALA A 22 -12.88 9.63 -6.00
N HIS A 23 -11.83 9.66 -6.84
CA HIS A 23 -10.46 9.98 -6.44
C HIS A 23 -9.88 9.05 -5.35
N ALA A 24 -10.37 7.83 -5.25
CA ALA A 24 -9.79 6.78 -4.44
C ALA A 24 -8.93 5.86 -5.30
N MET A 25 -7.87 5.30 -4.73
CA MET A 25 -7.09 4.27 -5.40
C MET A 25 -7.98 3.07 -5.72
N TYR A 26 -7.97 2.62 -6.97
CA TYR A 26 -8.73 1.46 -7.38
C TYR A 26 -8.14 0.19 -6.75
N ALA A 27 -8.96 -0.54 -6.04
CA ALA A 27 -8.63 -1.84 -5.48
C ALA A 27 -9.64 -2.86 -6.03
N PRO A 28 -9.28 -3.68 -7.02
CA PRO A 28 -10.17 -4.68 -7.58
C PRO A 28 -10.67 -5.63 -6.50
N GLU A 29 -11.98 -5.78 -6.43
CA GLU A 29 -12.67 -6.78 -5.63
C GLU A 29 -13.10 -7.94 -6.51
N GLY A 30 -13.92 -8.84 -5.99
CA GLY A 30 -14.50 -9.91 -6.78
C GLY A 30 -15.38 -10.81 -5.94
N GLY A 31 -15.87 -11.88 -6.56
CA GLY A 31 -16.60 -12.91 -5.83
C GLY A 31 -15.74 -13.59 -4.76
N PRO A 32 -16.33 -14.45 -3.94
CA PRO A 32 -15.66 -15.04 -2.77
C PRO A 32 -14.34 -15.76 -3.04
N ASN A 33 -14.14 -16.26 -4.25
CA ASN A 33 -12.92 -16.98 -4.65
C ASN A 33 -12.09 -16.18 -5.64
N SER A 34 -12.27 -14.87 -5.72
CA SER A 34 -11.50 -14.02 -6.62
C SER A 34 -10.01 -14.03 -6.24
N PRO A 35 -9.09 -14.15 -7.21
CA PRO A 35 -7.66 -14.00 -6.95
C PRO A 35 -7.29 -12.61 -6.42
N ASN A 36 -8.13 -11.60 -6.66
CA ASN A 36 -7.89 -10.23 -6.21
C ASN A 36 -7.72 -10.10 -4.69
N TRP A 37 -8.27 -11.04 -3.89
CA TRP A 37 -8.05 -11.04 -2.44
C TRP A 37 -6.62 -11.40 -2.04
N GLY A 38 -5.90 -12.12 -2.93
CA GLY A 38 -4.49 -12.48 -2.77
C GLY A 38 -3.52 -11.53 -3.46
N ASP A 39 -4.01 -10.65 -4.33
CA ASP A 39 -3.20 -9.70 -5.08
C ASP A 39 -3.02 -8.38 -4.32
N THR A 40 -1.94 -7.66 -4.65
CA THR A 40 -1.68 -6.30 -4.20
C THR A 40 -1.74 -5.33 -5.38
N PHE A 41 -1.92 -4.03 -5.09
CA PHE A 41 -2.23 -3.03 -6.10
C PHE A 41 -1.25 -1.86 -5.99
N TRP A 42 -0.41 -1.67 -7.01
CA TRP A 42 0.46 -0.48 -7.09
C TRP A 42 -0.26 0.65 -7.80
N TYR A 43 -0.32 1.82 -7.15
CA TYR A 43 -0.88 3.03 -7.74
C TYR A 43 0.07 3.63 -8.79
N ARG A 44 -0.34 3.64 -10.06
CA ARG A 44 0.46 4.15 -11.19
C ARG A 44 0.79 5.64 -11.13
N GLY A 45 0.06 6.41 -10.32
CA GLY A 45 0.34 7.83 -10.06
C GLY A 45 1.39 8.06 -8.98
N SER A 46 1.86 7.00 -8.30
CA SER A 46 2.97 7.05 -7.35
C SER A 46 4.29 6.65 -8.01
N SER A 47 5.42 6.81 -7.32
CA SER A 47 6.72 6.35 -7.82
C SER A 47 6.73 4.84 -8.04
N LEU A 48 7.56 4.37 -8.96
CA LEU A 48 7.89 2.94 -9.02
C LEU A 48 8.65 2.53 -7.76
N PRO A 49 8.36 1.36 -7.17
CA PRO A 49 9.16 0.83 -6.06
C PRO A 49 10.65 0.77 -6.41
N GLY A 50 11.47 1.45 -5.62
CA GLY A 50 12.92 1.54 -5.83
C GLY A 50 13.41 2.81 -6.52
N VAL A 51 12.52 3.61 -7.08
CA VAL A 51 12.84 4.95 -7.62
C VAL A 51 12.64 6.00 -6.52
N PRO A 52 13.50 7.05 -6.44
CA PRO A 52 13.30 8.16 -5.49
C PRO A 52 11.87 8.74 -5.53
N GLY A 53 11.28 8.93 -4.36
CA GLY A 53 9.88 9.26 -4.18
C GLY A 53 9.15 8.18 -3.38
N THR A 54 7.83 8.27 -3.25
CA THR A 54 7.01 7.28 -2.54
C THR A 54 6.25 6.39 -3.53
N ALA A 55 6.47 5.09 -3.45
CA ALA A 55 5.63 4.10 -4.11
C ALA A 55 4.48 3.69 -3.18
N THR A 56 3.28 3.52 -3.72
CA THR A 56 2.10 3.14 -2.95
C THR A 56 1.60 1.79 -3.41
N ILE A 57 1.52 0.82 -2.48
CA ILE A 57 0.95 -0.50 -2.73
C ILE A 57 -0.17 -0.74 -1.72
N ALA A 58 -1.38 -0.99 -2.22
CA ALA A 58 -2.52 -1.36 -1.40
C ALA A 58 -2.80 -2.86 -1.48
N GLY A 59 -3.57 -3.37 -0.53
CA GLY A 59 -4.09 -4.73 -0.52
C GLY A 59 -5.29 -4.83 0.41
N HIS A 60 -6.14 -5.82 0.19
CA HIS A 60 -7.32 -6.03 1.02
C HIS A 60 -6.94 -6.56 2.41
N ILE A 61 -7.67 -6.11 3.43
CA ILE A 61 -7.53 -6.65 4.80
C ILE A 61 -8.27 -7.97 4.94
N ASP A 62 -9.46 -8.06 4.34
CA ASP A 62 -10.33 -9.22 4.36
C ASP A 62 -10.97 -9.48 3.00
N ASP A 63 -11.47 -10.70 2.81
CA ASP A 63 -12.21 -11.12 1.63
C ASP A 63 -13.74 -10.97 1.84
N ALA A 64 -14.51 -11.38 0.84
CA ALA A 64 -15.97 -11.32 0.87
C ALA A 64 -16.64 -12.12 2.01
N TYR A 65 -15.89 -12.98 2.70
CA TYR A 65 -16.35 -13.74 3.87
C TYR A 65 -15.81 -13.20 5.20
N GLY A 66 -15.07 -12.08 5.19
CA GLY A 66 -14.41 -11.52 6.36
C GLY A 66 -13.17 -12.32 6.83
N ARG A 67 -12.60 -13.18 5.98
CA ARG A 67 -11.34 -13.88 6.28
C ARG A 67 -10.17 -12.98 5.85
N TYR A 68 -9.06 -13.07 6.56
CA TYR A 68 -7.87 -12.32 6.20
C TYR A 68 -7.49 -12.50 4.73
N ALA A 69 -7.41 -11.38 4.02
CA ALA A 69 -6.88 -11.26 2.68
C ALA A 69 -5.37 -10.98 2.73
N VAL A 70 -4.78 -10.55 1.60
CA VAL A 70 -3.33 -10.40 1.44
C VAL A 70 -2.68 -9.53 2.52
N PHE A 71 -3.35 -8.44 2.97
CA PHE A 71 -2.85 -7.54 4.00
C PHE A 71 -3.57 -7.68 5.36
N GLY A 72 -4.25 -8.81 5.59
CA GLY A 72 -4.94 -9.08 6.84
C GLY A 72 -4.06 -9.04 8.10
N ARG A 73 -2.75 -9.26 7.94
CA ARG A 73 -1.77 -9.21 9.04
C ARG A 73 -0.81 -8.01 8.96
N LEU A 74 -1.11 -7.01 8.13
CA LEU A 74 -0.21 -5.88 7.92
C LEU A 74 0.07 -5.10 9.22
N SER A 75 -0.88 -5.09 10.17
CA SER A 75 -0.72 -4.44 11.47
C SER A 75 0.36 -5.06 12.37
N SER A 76 0.80 -6.29 12.06
CA SER A 76 1.88 -6.96 12.80
C SER A 76 3.28 -6.50 12.39
N LEU A 77 3.40 -5.65 11.37
CA LEU A 77 4.70 -5.14 10.94
C LEU A 77 5.22 -4.11 11.94
N VAL A 78 6.49 -4.28 12.28
CA VAL A 78 7.22 -3.39 13.18
C VAL A 78 8.45 -2.80 12.48
N PRO A 79 8.98 -1.66 12.95
CA PRO A 79 10.22 -1.10 12.43
C PRO A 79 11.35 -2.15 12.38
N GLY A 80 12.03 -2.20 11.21
CA GLY A 80 13.08 -3.19 10.96
C GLY A 80 12.64 -4.37 10.08
N ASN A 81 11.35 -4.71 10.01
CA ASN A 81 10.86 -5.75 9.10
C ASN A 81 11.17 -5.39 7.64
N GLN A 82 11.39 -6.40 6.81
CA GLN A 82 11.72 -6.21 5.40
C GLN A 82 10.51 -6.40 4.51
N ILE A 83 10.45 -5.58 3.46
CA ILE A 83 9.53 -5.70 2.33
C ILE A 83 10.40 -5.79 1.09
N ILE A 84 10.19 -6.82 0.27
CA ILE A 84 11.00 -7.11 -0.91
C ILE A 84 10.11 -6.99 -2.13
N VAL A 85 10.54 -6.21 -3.11
CA VAL A 85 9.84 -6.04 -4.38
C VAL A 85 10.69 -6.65 -5.49
N HIS A 86 10.13 -7.62 -6.19
CA HIS A 86 10.77 -8.30 -7.30
C HIS A 86 10.20 -7.83 -8.64
N TYR A 87 11.09 -7.63 -9.60
CA TYR A 87 10.78 -7.34 -10.99
C TYR A 87 11.19 -8.54 -11.87
N PRO A 88 10.33 -9.55 -12.07
CA PRO A 88 10.71 -10.82 -12.70
C PRO A 88 11.31 -10.67 -14.12
N ARG A 89 10.87 -9.64 -14.87
CA ARG A 89 11.36 -9.41 -16.25
C ARG A 89 12.80 -8.93 -16.31
N SER A 90 13.25 -8.15 -15.32
CA SER A 90 14.60 -7.59 -15.28
C SER A 90 15.52 -8.32 -14.31
N GLY A 91 14.97 -9.20 -13.45
CA GLY A 91 15.69 -9.83 -12.35
C GLY A 91 16.01 -8.87 -11.19
N LEU A 92 15.58 -7.60 -11.28
CA LEU A 92 15.83 -6.62 -10.22
C LEU A 92 15.04 -6.97 -8.96
N THR A 93 15.69 -6.83 -7.83
CA THR A 93 15.10 -6.93 -6.50
C THR A 93 15.42 -5.68 -5.71
N VAL A 94 14.41 -5.12 -5.06
CA VAL A 94 14.54 -3.91 -4.22
C VAL A 94 14.05 -4.25 -2.82
N THR A 95 14.85 -3.96 -1.81
CA THR A 95 14.52 -4.21 -0.41
C THR A 95 14.25 -2.91 0.33
N PHE A 96 13.13 -2.89 1.03
CA PHE A 96 12.73 -1.80 1.93
C PHE A 96 12.73 -2.29 3.36
N LYS A 97 13.02 -1.38 4.29
CA LYS A 97 12.92 -1.61 5.73
C LYS A 97 11.78 -0.76 6.30
N VAL A 98 10.86 -1.41 7.01
CA VAL A 98 9.75 -0.73 7.72
C VAL A 98 10.32 0.29 8.71
N THR A 99 9.77 1.48 8.70
CA THR A 99 10.12 2.60 9.59
C THR A 99 8.99 2.92 10.58
N ALA A 100 7.74 2.76 10.17
CA ALA A 100 6.56 3.01 11.00
C ALA A 100 5.36 2.20 10.52
N THR A 101 4.46 1.89 11.46
CA THR A 101 3.13 1.31 11.20
C THR A 101 2.13 2.12 12.01
N HIS A 102 1.13 2.71 11.35
CA HIS A 102 0.15 3.57 11.99
C HIS A 102 -1.24 3.44 11.37
N ALA A 103 -2.27 3.41 12.23
CA ALA A 103 -3.67 3.45 11.81
C ALA A 103 -4.21 4.87 11.89
N TYR A 104 -4.91 5.30 10.85
CA TYR A 104 -5.54 6.61 10.73
C TYR A 104 -7.05 6.44 10.59
N THR A 105 -7.84 7.25 11.27
CA THR A 105 -9.28 7.33 10.99
C THR A 105 -9.52 7.76 9.54
N LEU A 106 -10.71 7.51 9.00
CA LEU A 106 -11.05 7.95 7.64
C LEU A 106 -10.84 9.47 7.46
N ALA A 107 -11.22 10.27 8.45
CA ALA A 107 -11.02 11.72 8.42
C ALA A 107 -9.53 12.09 8.38
N GLN A 108 -8.69 11.44 9.19
CA GLN A 108 -7.24 11.66 9.17
C GLN A 108 -6.61 11.21 7.86
N SER A 109 -7.07 10.09 7.29
CA SER A 109 -6.50 9.52 6.06
C SER A 109 -6.69 10.40 4.82
N THR A 110 -7.58 11.39 4.88
CA THR A 110 -7.83 12.38 3.81
C THR A 110 -7.11 13.71 4.04
N THR A 111 -6.38 13.87 5.13
CA THR A 111 -5.58 15.09 5.39
C THR A 111 -4.32 15.12 4.52
N LEU A 112 -3.88 16.33 4.14
CA LEU A 112 -2.69 16.50 3.29
C LEU A 112 -1.45 15.79 3.81
N PRO A 113 -1.09 15.85 5.12
CA PRO A 113 0.09 15.16 5.62
C PRO A 113 0.01 13.64 5.45
N VAL A 114 -1.17 13.04 5.65
CA VAL A 114 -1.35 11.60 5.50
C VAL A 114 -1.39 11.20 4.03
N LEU A 115 -2.02 12.00 3.17
CA LEU A 115 -1.98 11.79 1.71
C LEU A 115 -0.56 11.91 1.16
N ASP A 116 0.25 12.84 1.66
CA ASP A 116 1.66 12.96 1.30
C ASP A 116 2.45 11.72 1.75
N LEU A 117 2.22 11.25 2.96
CA LEU A 117 2.82 10.02 3.45
C LEU A 117 2.45 8.80 2.59
N ILE A 118 1.18 8.67 2.19
CA ILE A 118 0.70 7.55 1.40
C ILE A 118 1.20 7.63 -0.05
N TYR A 119 1.04 8.77 -0.70
CA TYR A 119 1.22 8.89 -2.15
C TYR A 119 2.48 9.64 -2.56
N GLY A 120 3.20 10.26 -1.63
CA GLY A 120 4.34 11.11 -1.95
C GLY A 120 3.95 12.32 -2.78
N TYR A 121 2.73 12.81 -2.60
CA TYR A 121 2.33 14.04 -3.25
C TYR A 121 3.13 15.20 -2.68
N GLY A 122 3.78 15.96 -3.56
CA GLY A 122 4.02 17.35 -3.28
C GLY A 122 2.68 18.09 -3.09
N PRO A 123 2.68 19.41 -3.04
CA PRO A 123 1.49 20.20 -2.75
C PRO A 123 0.28 19.74 -3.57
N PRO A 124 -0.93 19.88 -2.98
CA PRO A 124 -2.14 19.19 -3.38
C PRO A 124 -2.43 19.36 -4.87
N HIS A 125 -2.99 18.32 -5.44
CA HIS A 125 -3.37 18.19 -6.85
C HIS A 125 -2.28 17.65 -7.78
N GLY A 126 -1.41 16.85 -7.22
CA GLY A 126 -0.55 15.81 -7.75
C GLY A 126 -0.44 15.69 -9.25
N ARG A 127 0.51 16.38 -9.81
CA ARG A 127 0.99 16.02 -11.15
C ARG A 127 2.10 15.00 -11.00
N GLY A 128 1.70 13.75 -10.74
CA GLY A 128 2.62 12.64 -10.67
C GLY A 128 3.50 12.59 -9.41
N PRO A 129 4.31 11.55 -9.30
CA PRO A 129 5.16 11.36 -8.14
C PRO A 129 6.19 12.46 -8.03
N THR A 130 6.30 13.07 -6.85
CA THR A 130 7.40 13.98 -6.56
C THR A 130 8.57 13.21 -5.97
N PRO A 131 9.82 13.57 -6.32
CA PRO A 131 10.99 13.03 -5.64
C PRO A 131 10.89 13.29 -4.13
N SER A 132 11.28 12.32 -3.33
CA SER A 132 11.35 12.48 -1.88
C SER A 132 12.38 13.56 -1.50
N LYS A 133 12.12 14.29 -0.41
CA LYS A 133 13.01 15.37 0.06
C LYS A 133 14.40 14.89 0.44
N ASP A 134 14.52 13.63 0.85
CA ASP A 134 15.79 12.99 1.22
C ASP A 134 16.47 12.25 0.06
N GLY A 135 15.91 12.33 -1.15
CA GLY A 135 16.43 11.67 -2.36
C GLY A 135 16.29 10.13 -2.36
N ARG A 136 15.65 9.55 -1.36
CA ARG A 136 15.51 8.10 -1.21
C ARG A 136 14.22 7.58 -1.82
N ALA A 137 14.18 6.28 -2.11
CA ALA A 137 12.95 5.60 -2.45
C ALA A 137 12.21 5.18 -1.17
N HIS A 138 10.95 5.56 -1.07
CA HIS A 138 10.03 5.21 0.00
C HIS A 138 8.94 4.26 -0.51
N LEU A 139 8.39 3.48 0.39
CA LEU A 139 7.27 2.59 0.10
C LEU A 139 6.21 2.78 1.19
N SER A 140 4.96 3.00 0.77
CA SER A 140 3.78 2.96 1.63
C SER A 140 2.93 1.75 1.28
N LEU A 141 2.73 0.85 2.26
CA LEU A 141 1.71 -0.19 2.17
C LEU A 141 0.44 0.30 2.84
N VAL A 142 -0.71 0.11 2.20
CA VAL A 142 -2.00 0.63 2.69
C VAL A 142 -3.05 -0.47 2.66
N THR A 143 -3.82 -0.57 3.74
CA THR A 143 -4.99 -1.44 3.83
C THR A 143 -6.09 -0.80 4.66
N CYS A 144 -7.30 -1.33 4.58
CA CYS A 144 -8.36 -1.02 5.52
C CYS A 144 -7.97 -1.49 6.93
N ALA A 145 -8.53 -0.86 7.96
CA ALA A 145 -8.29 -1.22 9.37
C ALA A 145 -9.47 -0.82 10.25
N GLY A 146 -9.42 -1.24 11.51
CA GLY A 146 -10.49 -0.96 12.48
C GLY A 146 -11.72 -1.82 12.26
N THR A 147 -12.89 -1.32 12.65
CA THR A 147 -14.15 -2.03 12.56
C THR A 147 -14.87 -1.75 11.23
N TRP A 148 -15.59 -2.75 10.74
CA TRP A 148 -16.45 -2.58 9.57
C TRP A 148 -17.59 -1.60 9.87
N ASN A 149 -17.80 -0.64 8.98
CA ASN A 149 -18.89 0.33 9.02
C ASN A 149 -19.85 0.04 7.85
N SER A 150 -21.00 -0.55 8.16
CA SER A 150 -21.99 -0.92 7.15
C SER A 150 -22.61 0.27 6.41
N ASN A 151 -22.69 1.45 7.07
CA ASN A 151 -23.25 2.66 6.44
C ASN A 151 -22.31 3.22 5.35
N LEU A 152 -21.00 3.02 5.51
CA LEU A 152 -19.98 3.46 4.57
C LEU A 152 -19.48 2.32 3.67
N SER A 153 -19.94 1.08 3.91
CA SER A 153 -19.45 -0.11 3.22
C SER A 153 -17.93 -0.22 3.20
N THR A 154 -17.30 0.13 4.32
CA THR A 154 -15.83 0.05 4.48
C THR A 154 -15.46 0.02 5.96
N HIS A 155 -14.22 -0.32 6.28
CA HIS A 155 -13.66 -0.18 7.62
C HIS A 155 -13.43 1.29 7.98
N ASN A 156 -13.53 1.61 9.28
CA ASN A 156 -13.48 2.98 9.79
C ASN A 156 -12.07 3.59 9.88
N GLU A 157 -11.04 2.82 9.54
CA GLU A 157 -9.64 3.25 9.56
C GLU A 157 -8.89 2.81 8.31
N ARG A 158 -7.70 3.41 8.11
CA ARG A 158 -6.69 3.00 7.15
C ARG A 158 -5.38 2.77 7.87
N LEU A 159 -4.80 1.58 7.68
CA LEU A 159 -3.47 1.26 8.17
C LEU A 159 -2.44 1.62 7.10
N VAL A 160 -1.42 2.34 7.49
CA VAL A 160 -0.29 2.74 6.64
C VAL A 160 0.99 2.22 7.25
N VAL A 161 1.75 1.45 6.47
CA VAL A 161 3.11 1.03 6.80
C VAL A 161 4.06 1.82 5.93
N SER A 162 4.93 2.58 6.56
CA SER A 162 5.99 3.34 5.89
C SER A 162 7.28 2.55 5.91
N ALA A 163 7.98 2.54 4.78
CA ALA A 163 9.28 1.87 4.64
C ALA A 163 10.22 2.67 3.74
N VAL A 164 11.51 2.46 3.89
CA VAL A 164 12.55 3.13 3.12
C VAL A 164 13.48 2.09 2.49
N ARG A 165 13.90 2.33 1.26
CA ARG A 165 14.83 1.46 0.52
C ARG A 165 16.17 1.33 1.24
N ILE A 166 16.70 0.10 1.33
CA ILE A 166 18.00 -0.24 1.89
C ILE A 166 18.94 -0.91 0.87
N SER A 167 18.41 -1.51 -0.18
CA SER A 167 19.18 -2.09 -1.30
C SER A 167 18.36 -2.13 -2.57
#